data_2e89960941f2219fb9a90ae02483d95e
#
_entry.id   2e89960941f2219fb9a90ae02483d95e
#
_cell.length_a   1.000
_cell.length_b   1.000
_cell.length_c   1.000
_cell.angle_alpha   90.00
_cell.angle_beta   90.00
_cell.angle_gamma   90.00
#
_symmetry.space_group_name_H-M   'P 1'
#
loop_
_entity.id
_entity.type
_entity.pdbx_description
1 polymer ?
#
loop_
_entity_poly.entity_id
_entity_poly.type
_entity_poly.pdbx_seq_one_letter_code
_entity_poly.pdbx_strand_id
1 'polypeptide(L)'
;MKQNRRKFIGTSASATAALLLSSISSFAESNPAKHDMNKNFELKLLATNWGFQGSLDEYCDKVKKAGYDGIEIWWPMEKKDQDEMFQALKKYDLEVGFLCAGHQTDYTEHLQYFKQMIEAAVSNQIQKPLYINCHSGRDFFSYDEGKTFIDYTIALSKKTNIPIYHETHRSRLLFAAPVAKQYMQKIPELRITFDVSHWCNVSETLLQDQPETLALAVERADHIHARIGHAEGPQVNDPRAPEWEEAVKAHLGWWDAIVARKKKAGERLTILTEFGPADYMPTMPYTRQPLSDQWGINVYMMNLLRKRYA
;
A
#
# COMPACT_ATOMS: atom_id res chain seq x y z
N MET A 1 -9.65 38.94 -38.10
CA MET A 1 -8.60 37.87 -38.02
C MET A 1 -9.10 36.77 -37.11
N LYS A 2 -9.39 35.58 -37.64
CA LYS A 2 -9.82 34.44 -36.85
C LYS A 2 -8.55 33.70 -36.31
N GLN A 3 -8.25 33.83 -35.03
CA GLN A 3 -7.19 33.04 -34.43
C GLN A 3 -7.65 31.57 -34.28
N ASN A 4 -6.79 30.67 -34.71
CA ASN A 4 -7.09 29.26 -34.78
C ASN A 4 -6.91 28.62 -33.39
N ARG A 5 -8.03 28.15 -32.79
CA ARG A 5 -8.10 27.55 -31.45
C ARG A 5 -7.06 26.44 -31.17
N ARG A 6 -6.63 25.72 -32.20
CA ARG A 6 -5.60 24.67 -32.09
C ARG A 6 -4.19 25.19 -31.76
N LYS A 7 -3.85 26.44 -32.12
CA LYS A 7 -2.54 27.02 -31.78
C LYS A 7 -2.47 27.53 -30.33
N PHE A 8 -3.61 27.89 -29.74
CA PHE A 8 -3.65 28.38 -28.36
C PHE A 8 -3.43 27.23 -27.33
N ILE A 9 -3.99 26.05 -27.58
CA ILE A 9 -3.86 24.90 -26.69
C ILE A 9 -2.42 24.36 -26.72
N GLY A 10 -1.74 24.36 -27.87
CA GLY A 10 -0.34 23.87 -27.97
C GLY A 10 0.70 24.73 -27.25
N THR A 11 0.42 26.05 -27.09
CA THR A 11 1.40 26.95 -26.43
C THR A 11 1.24 27.00 -24.93
N SER A 12 0.03 26.72 -24.40
CA SER A 12 -0.23 26.71 -22.95
C SER A 12 0.29 25.44 -22.26
N ALA A 13 0.26 24.29 -22.93
CA ALA A 13 0.76 23.03 -22.40
C ALA A 13 2.29 22.98 -22.25
N SER A 14 3.03 23.68 -23.13
CA SER A 14 4.50 23.66 -23.11
C SER A 14 5.12 24.54 -22.02
N ALA A 15 4.42 25.58 -21.58
CA ALA A 15 4.94 26.51 -20.55
C ALA A 15 4.76 25.96 -19.11
N THR A 16 3.70 25.18 -18.87
CA THR A 16 3.40 24.64 -17.53
C THR A 16 4.30 23.42 -17.20
N ALA A 17 4.68 22.63 -18.20
CA ALA A 17 5.56 21.48 -18.02
C ALA A 17 7.02 21.88 -17.68
N ALA A 18 7.50 23.03 -18.20
CA ALA A 18 8.85 23.51 -17.93
C ALA A 18 9.03 24.08 -16.51
N LEU A 19 8.00 24.62 -15.90
CA LEU A 19 8.06 25.18 -14.55
C LEU A 19 7.98 24.10 -13.45
N LEU A 20 7.35 22.97 -13.70
CA LEU A 20 7.28 21.85 -12.76
C LEU A 20 8.55 20.99 -12.77
N LEU A 21 9.29 20.96 -13.87
CA LEU A 21 10.57 20.24 -13.94
C LEU A 21 11.73 21.02 -13.31
N SER A 22 11.64 22.36 -13.22
CA SER A 22 12.70 23.18 -12.62
C SER A 22 12.68 23.14 -11.08
N SER A 23 11.54 22.84 -10.45
CA SER A 23 11.46 22.71 -8.99
C SER A 23 11.88 21.32 -8.47
N ILE A 24 11.97 20.32 -9.35
CA ILE A 24 12.45 18.98 -8.98
C ILE A 24 13.95 18.82 -9.26
N SER A 25 14.50 19.55 -10.23
CA SER A 25 15.93 19.47 -10.57
C SER A 25 16.85 20.20 -9.60
N SER A 26 16.37 21.12 -8.78
CA SER A 26 17.21 21.80 -7.77
C SER A 26 17.54 20.94 -6.54
N PHE A 27 16.97 19.73 -6.41
CA PHE A 27 17.35 18.76 -5.38
C PHE A 27 18.39 17.73 -5.83
N ALA A 28 18.85 17.77 -7.10
CA ALA A 28 19.68 16.72 -7.69
C ALA A 28 21.15 17.10 -7.90
N GLU A 29 21.58 18.32 -7.58
CA GLU A 29 22.99 18.74 -7.75
C GLU A 29 23.62 19.24 -6.43
N SER A 30 23.76 18.33 -5.48
CA SER A 30 24.83 18.36 -4.51
C SER A 30 25.53 17.00 -4.54
N ASN A 31 26.73 17.00 -5.08
CA ASN A 31 27.60 15.82 -5.18
C ASN A 31 27.92 15.36 -3.73
N PRO A 32 27.28 14.30 -3.20
CA PRO A 32 27.64 13.80 -1.86
C PRO A 32 28.80 12.85 -2.06
N ALA A 33 29.85 13.05 -1.28
CA ALA A 33 30.86 12.05 -1.03
C ALA A 33 30.18 10.67 -0.92
N LYS A 34 30.76 9.64 -1.56
CA LYS A 34 30.33 8.25 -1.48
C LYS A 34 30.37 7.81 0.00
N HIS A 35 29.37 8.18 0.77
CA HIS A 35 29.04 7.52 2.01
C HIS A 35 28.37 6.19 1.64
N ASP A 36 28.86 5.16 2.22
CA ASP A 36 28.39 3.76 2.19
C ASP A 36 26.91 3.68 2.68
N MET A 37 25.95 4.15 1.86
CA MET A 37 24.54 4.41 2.24
C MET A 37 23.66 3.15 2.23
N ASN A 38 24.25 1.94 2.09
CA ASN A 38 23.47 0.72 1.87
C ASN A 38 23.65 -0.37 2.96
N LYS A 39 24.30 -0.09 4.07
CA LYS A 39 24.68 -1.17 5.00
C LYS A 39 23.53 -1.86 5.75
N ASN A 40 22.31 -1.28 5.81
CA ASN A 40 21.21 -1.84 6.62
C ASN A 40 19.83 -1.79 5.96
N PHE A 41 19.67 -1.29 4.72
CA PHE A 41 18.36 -1.31 4.06
C PHE A 41 17.95 -2.73 3.71
N GLU A 42 16.74 -3.10 4.10
CA GLU A 42 16.16 -4.41 3.81
C GLU A 42 14.83 -4.24 3.07
N LEU A 43 14.72 -4.84 1.87
CA LEU A 43 13.47 -4.90 1.10
C LEU A 43 12.84 -6.27 1.27
N LYS A 44 11.55 -6.30 1.65
CA LYS A 44 10.73 -7.52 1.70
C LYS A 44 9.54 -7.37 0.77
N LEU A 45 9.38 -8.30 -0.15
CA LEU A 45 8.28 -8.35 -1.11
C LEU A 45 7.32 -9.48 -0.72
N LEU A 46 6.07 -9.12 -0.45
CA LEU A 46 5.05 -10.04 0.01
C LEU A 46 3.97 -10.24 -1.07
N ALA A 47 3.31 -11.39 -1.01
CA ALA A 47 2.18 -11.73 -1.85
C ALA A 47 0.89 -11.74 -1.01
N THR A 48 -0.25 -11.39 -1.63
CA THR A 48 -1.58 -11.53 -1.04
C THR A 48 -2.24 -12.83 -1.49
N ASN A 49 -2.92 -13.52 -0.59
CA ASN A 49 -3.74 -14.68 -0.94
C ASN A 49 -5.12 -14.31 -1.48
N TRP A 50 -5.41 -13.03 -1.59
CA TRP A 50 -6.70 -12.55 -2.08
C TRP A 50 -6.99 -13.02 -3.51
N GLY A 51 -8.09 -13.77 -3.65
CA GLY A 51 -8.51 -14.39 -4.92
C GLY A 51 -7.87 -15.75 -5.21
N PHE A 52 -6.95 -16.24 -4.39
CA PHE A 52 -6.41 -17.59 -4.56
C PHE A 52 -7.45 -18.65 -4.18
N GLN A 53 -7.56 -19.70 -5.02
CA GLN A 53 -8.41 -20.85 -4.76
C GLN A 53 -7.51 -22.06 -4.50
N GLY A 54 -7.60 -22.63 -3.31
CA GLY A 54 -6.78 -23.76 -2.88
C GLY A 54 -6.42 -23.69 -1.41
N SER A 55 -5.65 -24.64 -0.93
CA SER A 55 -5.16 -24.67 0.45
C SER A 55 -4.05 -23.61 0.66
N LEU A 56 -3.84 -23.25 1.91
CA LEU A 56 -2.76 -22.32 2.26
C LEU A 56 -1.37 -22.95 2.01
N ASP A 57 -1.25 -24.25 2.12
CA ASP A 57 -0.01 -24.97 1.78
C ASP A 57 0.33 -24.82 0.28
N GLU A 58 -0.64 -25.02 -0.60
CA GLU A 58 -0.48 -24.81 -2.06
C GLU A 58 -0.15 -23.35 -2.39
N TYR A 59 -0.78 -22.41 -1.66
CA TYR A 59 -0.49 -20.99 -1.85
C TYR A 59 0.95 -20.64 -1.45
N CYS A 60 1.41 -21.07 -0.28
CA CYS A 60 2.76 -20.81 0.19
C CYS A 60 3.84 -21.46 -0.71
N ASP A 61 3.59 -22.66 -1.24
CA ASP A 61 4.45 -23.29 -2.25
C ASP A 61 4.57 -22.41 -3.51
N LYS A 62 3.44 -21.94 -4.01
CA LYS A 62 3.38 -21.04 -5.18
C LYS A 62 4.11 -19.72 -4.95
N VAL A 63 3.94 -19.11 -3.77
CA VAL A 63 4.59 -17.87 -3.35
C VAL A 63 6.10 -18.04 -3.28
N LYS A 64 6.57 -19.12 -2.63
CA LYS A 64 8.00 -19.43 -2.52
C LYS A 64 8.65 -19.66 -3.89
N LYS A 65 8.00 -20.43 -4.75
CA LYS A 65 8.48 -20.69 -6.14
C LYS A 65 8.55 -19.43 -6.99
N ALA A 66 7.67 -18.47 -6.77
CA ALA A 66 7.70 -17.19 -7.47
C ALA A 66 8.81 -16.24 -6.97
N GLY A 67 9.42 -16.53 -5.81
CA GLY A 67 10.53 -15.75 -5.25
C GLY A 67 10.12 -14.62 -4.30
N TYR A 68 8.91 -14.66 -3.74
CA TYR A 68 8.52 -13.74 -2.67
C TYR A 68 9.21 -14.06 -1.35
N ASP A 69 9.34 -13.05 -0.49
CA ASP A 69 9.95 -13.20 0.84
C ASP A 69 8.91 -13.66 1.89
N GLY A 70 7.61 -13.42 1.63
CA GLY A 70 6.53 -13.75 2.55
C GLY A 70 5.15 -13.48 1.98
N ILE A 71 4.15 -13.48 2.87
CA ILE A 71 2.75 -13.20 2.54
C ILE A 71 2.16 -12.14 3.47
N GLU A 72 1.15 -11.42 3.01
CA GLU A 72 0.19 -10.73 3.87
C GLU A 72 -1.13 -11.50 3.84
N ILE A 73 -1.69 -11.76 5.01
CA ILE A 73 -2.91 -12.53 5.17
C ILE A 73 -3.76 -11.97 6.31
N TRP A 74 -5.08 -12.05 6.18
CA TRP A 74 -5.99 -11.76 7.27
C TRP A 74 -5.65 -12.61 8.49
N TRP A 75 -5.53 -11.97 9.66
CA TRP A 75 -5.35 -12.71 10.91
C TRP A 75 -6.53 -13.66 11.13
N PRO A 76 -6.31 -14.97 11.12
CA PRO A 76 -7.38 -15.93 11.37
C PRO A 76 -7.69 -15.98 12.87
N MET A 77 -8.98 -15.87 13.23
CA MET A 77 -9.39 -15.93 14.64
C MET A 77 -9.46 -17.37 15.16
N GLU A 78 -9.72 -18.33 14.26
CA GLU A 78 -9.85 -19.75 14.64
C GLU A 78 -8.48 -20.40 14.79
N LYS A 79 -8.30 -21.15 15.88
CA LYS A 79 -7.03 -21.82 16.20
C LYS A 79 -6.58 -22.79 15.11
N LYS A 80 -7.51 -23.52 14.51
CA LYS A 80 -7.20 -24.46 13.41
C LYS A 80 -6.57 -23.73 12.23
N ASP A 81 -7.15 -22.60 11.82
CA ASP A 81 -6.65 -21.83 10.68
C ASP A 81 -5.30 -21.18 10.97
N GLN A 82 -5.07 -20.79 12.25
CA GLN A 82 -3.75 -20.33 12.71
C GLN A 82 -2.71 -21.44 12.59
N ASP A 83 -3.02 -22.66 13.03
CA ASP A 83 -2.10 -23.79 12.98
C ASP A 83 -1.75 -24.17 11.54
N GLU A 84 -2.74 -24.21 10.64
CA GLU A 84 -2.51 -24.45 9.21
C GLU A 84 -1.62 -23.37 8.60
N MET A 85 -1.89 -22.10 8.92
CA MET A 85 -1.09 -20.97 8.46
C MET A 85 0.37 -21.07 8.91
N PHE A 86 0.61 -21.24 10.20
CA PHE A 86 1.98 -21.29 10.72
C PHE A 86 2.75 -22.53 10.27
N GLN A 87 2.06 -23.66 10.06
CA GLN A 87 2.67 -24.86 9.47
C GLN A 87 3.15 -24.59 8.05
N ALA A 88 2.31 -23.96 7.21
CA ALA A 88 2.66 -23.61 5.84
C ALA A 88 3.81 -22.59 5.80
N LEU A 89 3.73 -21.51 6.57
CA LEU A 89 4.79 -20.49 6.66
C LEU A 89 6.13 -21.10 7.03
N LYS A 90 6.16 -21.97 8.06
CA LYS A 90 7.37 -22.66 8.51
C LYS A 90 7.91 -23.61 7.43
N LYS A 91 7.04 -24.39 6.79
CA LYS A 91 7.41 -25.37 5.75
C LYS A 91 8.12 -24.72 4.57
N TYR A 92 7.66 -23.55 4.16
CA TYR A 92 8.21 -22.84 3.00
C TYR A 92 9.17 -21.70 3.35
N ASP A 93 9.49 -21.54 4.64
CA ASP A 93 10.37 -20.46 5.12
C ASP A 93 9.92 -19.10 4.57
N LEU A 94 8.69 -18.71 4.90
CA LEU A 94 8.06 -17.45 4.48
C LEU A 94 7.82 -16.55 5.70
N GLU A 95 8.08 -15.25 5.51
CA GLU A 95 7.71 -14.22 6.46
C GLU A 95 6.23 -13.86 6.35
N VAL A 96 5.68 -13.13 7.33
CA VAL A 96 4.26 -12.80 7.36
C VAL A 96 4.00 -11.38 7.84
N GLY A 97 3.07 -10.69 7.16
CA GLY A 97 2.33 -9.53 7.65
C GLY A 97 0.88 -9.93 7.93
N PHE A 98 0.27 -9.38 8.97
CA PHE A 98 -1.14 -9.64 9.24
C PHE A 98 -2.01 -8.44 8.89
N LEU A 99 -3.12 -8.70 8.23
CA LEU A 99 -4.18 -7.74 7.98
C LEU A 99 -5.27 -7.90 9.05
N CYS A 100 -5.66 -6.79 9.70
CA CYS A 100 -6.67 -6.75 10.74
C CYS A 100 -7.71 -5.67 10.45
N ALA A 101 -9.01 -5.97 10.69
CA ALA A 101 -10.10 -5.01 10.50
C ALA A 101 -11.30 -5.31 11.40
N GLY A 102 -12.19 -4.34 11.49
CA GLY A 102 -13.58 -4.52 11.90
C GLY A 102 -14.52 -4.31 10.71
N HIS A 103 -15.70 -4.90 10.78
CA HIS A 103 -16.74 -4.78 9.76
C HIS A 103 -18.04 -4.17 10.29
N GLN A 104 -18.17 -4.02 11.61
CA GLN A 104 -19.31 -3.44 12.29
C GLN A 104 -19.53 -1.99 11.85
N THR A 105 -20.77 -1.57 11.80
CA THR A 105 -21.16 -0.18 11.50
C THR A 105 -21.32 0.68 12.76
N ASP A 106 -21.61 0.05 13.90
CA ASP A 106 -21.56 0.71 15.20
C ASP A 106 -20.11 0.92 15.65
N TYR A 107 -19.80 2.12 16.11
CA TYR A 107 -18.46 2.49 16.54
C TYR A 107 -17.93 1.63 17.70
N THR A 108 -18.75 1.40 18.72
CA THR A 108 -18.34 0.70 19.94
C THR A 108 -18.04 -0.77 19.65
N GLU A 109 -18.94 -1.42 18.93
CA GLU A 109 -18.76 -2.81 18.49
C GLU A 109 -17.55 -2.96 17.58
N HIS A 110 -17.38 -2.02 16.64
CA HIS A 110 -16.23 -2.00 15.73
C HIS A 110 -14.90 -1.88 16.49
N LEU A 111 -14.80 -0.91 17.39
CA LEU A 111 -13.61 -0.68 18.20
C LEU A 111 -13.28 -1.89 19.08
N GLN A 112 -14.30 -2.51 19.69
CA GLN A 112 -14.11 -3.70 20.51
C GLN A 112 -13.56 -4.86 19.69
N TYR A 113 -14.17 -5.17 18.55
CA TYR A 113 -13.73 -6.25 17.67
C TYR A 113 -12.34 -5.99 17.09
N PHE A 114 -12.07 -4.76 16.65
CA PHE A 114 -10.77 -4.33 16.15
C PHE A 114 -9.66 -4.56 17.17
N LYS A 115 -9.89 -4.14 18.43
CA LYS A 115 -8.93 -4.38 19.52
C LYS A 115 -8.69 -5.86 19.74
N GLN A 116 -9.76 -6.66 19.83
CA GLN A 116 -9.68 -8.10 20.04
C GLN A 116 -8.83 -8.78 18.95
N MET A 117 -9.06 -8.43 17.68
CA MET A 117 -8.31 -9.01 16.53
C MET A 117 -6.83 -8.65 16.59
N ILE A 118 -6.48 -7.39 16.83
CA ILE A 118 -5.09 -6.95 16.89
C ILE A 118 -4.38 -7.53 18.11
N GLU A 119 -5.02 -7.56 19.27
CA GLU A 119 -4.46 -8.19 20.48
C GLU A 119 -4.16 -9.67 20.26
N ALA A 120 -5.06 -10.40 19.60
CA ALA A 120 -4.82 -11.79 19.24
C ALA A 120 -3.62 -11.94 18.29
N ALA A 121 -3.52 -11.08 17.28
CA ALA A 121 -2.42 -11.12 16.31
C ALA A 121 -1.05 -10.80 16.94
N VAL A 122 -0.96 -9.77 17.79
CA VAL A 122 0.31 -9.39 18.45
C VAL A 122 0.70 -10.34 19.58
N SER A 123 -0.25 -11.06 20.16
CA SER A 123 0.00 -12.01 21.27
C SER A 123 0.46 -13.37 20.80
N ASN A 124 0.44 -13.66 19.50
CA ASN A 124 0.92 -14.91 18.96
C ASN A 124 2.42 -15.09 19.25
N GLN A 125 2.81 -16.32 19.68
CA GLN A 125 4.19 -16.67 20.05
C GLN A 125 4.85 -17.60 19.03
N ILE A 126 4.16 -17.93 17.92
CA ILE A 126 4.66 -18.93 16.95
C ILE A 126 5.61 -18.28 15.96
N GLN A 127 5.16 -17.18 15.34
CA GLN A 127 5.97 -16.40 14.39
C GLN A 127 5.64 -14.93 14.54
N LYS A 128 6.66 -14.11 14.89
CA LYS A 128 6.49 -12.67 14.99
C LYS A 128 6.23 -12.09 13.59
N PRO A 129 5.15 -11.33 13.39
CA PRO A 129 4.91 -10.72 12.08
C PRO A 129 5.89 -9.57 11.80
N LEU A 130 6.14 -9.31 10.53
CA LEU A 130 6.89 -8.15 10.08
C LEU A 130 6.19 -6.84 10.47
N TYR A 131 4.86 -6.84 10.42
CA TYR A 131 3.96 -5.74 10.77
C TYR A 131 2.52 -6.25 10.91
N ILE A 132 1.67 -5.37 11.43
CA ILE A 132 0.21 -5.50 11.32
C ILE A 132 -0.30 -4.34 10.47
N ASN A 133 -1.01 -4.65 9.39
CA ASN A 133 -1.75 -3.70 8.58
C ASN A 133 -3.20 -3.60 9.08
N CYS A 134 -3.72 -2.39 9.23
CA CYS A 134 -5.05 -2.16 9.78
C CYS A 134 -5.98 -1.49 8.77
N HIS A 135 -7.08 -2.15 8.44
CA HIS A 135 -8.27 -1.53 7.88
C HIS A 135 -9.11 -0.91 9.00
N SER A 136 -8.64 0.23 9.52
CA SER A 136 -9.19 0.84 10.74
C SER A 136 -10.47 1.60 10.49
N GLY A 137 -11.46 1.41 11.35
CA GLY A 137 -12.70 2.19 11.40
C GLY A 137 -13.48 2.21 10.09
N ARG A 138 -14.28 3.24 9.94
CA ARG A 138 -15.11 3.50 8.76
C ARG A 138 -14.95 4.96 8.34
N ASP A 139 -15.16 5.23 7.06
CA ASP A 139 -15.08 6.56 6.44
C ASP A 139 -16.09 7.58 6.97
N PHE A 140 -17.17 7.10 7.59
CA PHE A 140 -18.19 7.92 8.21
C PHE A 140 -18.03 8.11 9.74
N PHE A 141 -17.00 7.53 10.36
CA PHE A 141 -16.68 7.79 11.76
C PHE A 141 -16.09 9.20 11.90
N SER A 142 -16.42 9.87 13.00
CA SER A 142 -15.86 11.17 13.33
C SER A 142 -14.35 11.12 13.52
N TYR A 143 -13.69 12.28 13.47
CA TYR A 143 -12.25 12.38 13.73
C TYR A 143 -11.87 11.81 15.10
N ASP A 144 -12.63 12.12 16.15
CA ASP A 144 -12.33 11.68 17.52
C ASP A 144 -12.51 10.17 17.68
N GLU A 145 -13.56 9.59 17.08
CA GLU A 145 -13.72 8.15 17.00
C GLU A 145 -12.56 7.49 16.25
N GLY A 146 -12.17 8.03 15.09
CA GLY A 146 -11.04 7.54 14.31
C GLY A 146 -9.71 7.64 15.06
N LYS A 147 -9.49 8.74 15.78
CA LYS A 147 -8.31 8.96 16.62
C LYS A 147 -8.15 7.86 17.68
N THR A 148 -9.24 7.36 18.24
CA THR A 148 -9.20 6.29 19.25
C THR A 148 -8.56 5.00 18.73
N PHE A 149 -8.80 4.62 17.47
CA PHE A 149 -8.13 3.47 16.83
C PHE A 149 -6.63 3.68 16.70
N ILE A 150 -6.24 4.88 16.27
CA ILE A 150 -4.84 5.24 16.03
C ILE A 150 -4.07 5.31 17.34
N ASP A 151 -4.59 5.99 18.36
CA ASP A 151 -3.95 6.08 19.68
C ASP A 151 -3.74 4.70 20.31
N TYR A 152 -4.74 3.83 20.20
CA TYR A 152 -4.67 2.47 20.70
C TYR A 152 -3.54 1.68 20.01
N THR A 153 -3.45 1.72 18.69
CA THR A 153 -2.43 0.98 17.93
C THR A 153 -1.03 1.53 18.15
N ILE A 154 -0.86 2.85 18.29
CA ILE A 154 0.42 3.46 18.64
C ILE A 154 0.91 2.95 20.01
N ALA A 155 0.03 2.95 21.03
CA ALA A 155 0.37 2.44 22.35
C ALA A 155 0.73 0.95 22.32
N LEU A 156 -0.04 0.16 21.58
CA LEU A 156 0.19 -1.29 21.47
C LEU A 156 1.47 -1.61 20.70
N SER A 157 1.76 -0.90 19.62
CA SER A 157 3.00 -1.04 18.84
C SER A 157 4.23 -0.77 19.71
N LYS A 158 4.22 0.30 20.51
CA LYS A 158 5.28 0.60 21.47
C LYS A 158 5.46 -0.51 22.51
N LYS A 159 4.36 -1.03 23.04
CA LYS A 159 4.36 -2.07 24.07
C LYS A 159 4.91 -3.39 23.57
N THR A 160 4.57 -3.79 22.32
CA THR A 160 4.90 -5.10 21.74
C THR A 160 6.14 -5.10 20.88
N ASN A 161 6.63 -3.92 20.50
CA ASN A 161 7.67 -3.76 19.50
C ASN A 161 7.34 -4.47 18.17
N ILE A 162 6.03 -4.48 17.81
CA ILE A 162 5.52 -4.92 16.52
C ILE A 162 5.00 -3.67 15.80
N PRO A 163 5.48 -3.35 14.59
CA PRO A 163 4.96 -2.23 13.81
C PRO A 163 3.49 -2.43 13.49
N ILE A 164 2.68 -1.39 13.67
CA ILE A 164 1.25 -1.38 13.32
C ILE A 164 0.98 -0.17 12.45
N TYR A 165 0.42 -0.41 11.25
CA TYR A 165 0.18 0.60 10.23
C TYR A 165 -1.30 0.71 9.92
N HIS A 166 -1.75 1.89 9.49
CA HIS A 166 -3.13 2.15 9.06
C HIS A 166 -3.15 2.35 7.55
N GLU A 167 -3.97 1.58 6.86
CA GLU A 167 -4.03 1.63 5.41
C GLU A 167 -4.81 2.84 4.89
N THR A 168 -4.30 3.44 3.83
CA THR A 168 -4.99 4.46 3.03
C THR A 168 -6.04 3.82 2.13
N HIS A 169 -7.06 3.20 2.73
CA HIS A 169 -8.08 2.43 2.03
C HIS A 169 -9.44 3.16 2.00
N ARG A 170 -10.09 3.21 0.83
CA ARG A 170 -11.48 3.69 0.69
C ARG A 170 -12.40 2.93 1.66
N SER A 171 -13.46 3.57 2.15
CA SER A 171 -14.36 3.07 3.21
C SER A 171 -13.71 2.86 4.60
N ARG A 172 -12.48 3.32 4.82
CA ARG A 172 -11.76 3.26 6.10
C ARG A 172 -11.39 4.67 6.57
N LEU A 173 -10.76 4.83 7.76
CA LEU A 173 -10.45 6.15 8.32
C LEU A 173 -9.63 7.05 7.39
N LEU A 174 -8.66 6.48 6.69
CA LEU A 174 -7.75 7.23 5.81
C LEU A 174 -8.18 7.17 4.34
N PHE A 175 -9.49 7.15 4.08
CA PHE A 175 -10.08 6.88 2.77
C PHE A 175 -9.76 7.93 1.68
N ALA A 176 -9.52 9.17 2.09
CA ALA A 176 -9.26 10.29 1.17
C ALA A 176 -8.01 11.05 1.59
N ALA A 177 -7.23 11.52 0.62
CA ALA A 177 -5.98 12.23 0.87
C ALA A 177 -6.13 13.44 1.83
N PRO A 178 -7.12 14.35 1.69
CA PRO A 178 -7.29 15.48 2.61
C PRO A 178 -7.69 15.04 4.03
N VAL A 179 -8.45 13.95 4.17
CA VAL A 179 -8.82 13.40 5.47
C VAL A 179 -7.59 12.79 6.15
N ALA A 180 -6.83 11.97 5.43
CA ALA A 180 -5.59 11.38 5.93
C ALA A 180 -4.54 12.46 6.29
N LYS A 181 -4.45 13.54 5.52
CA LYS A 181 -3.60 14.71 5.85
C LYS A 181 -3.91 15.25 7.23
N GLN A 182 -5.19 15.39 7.58
CA GLN A 182 -5.60 15.88 8.90
C GLN A 182 -5.11 14.96 10.03
N TYR A 183 -5.26 13.63 9.89
CA TYR A 183 -4.75 12.67 10.87
C TYR A 183 -3.24 12.72 10.97
N MET A 184 -2.52 12.69 9.85
CA MET A 184 -1.05 12.71 9.82
C MET A 184 -0.45 13.99 10.41
N GLN A 185 -1.11 15.15 10.22
CA GLN A 185 -0.67 16.43 10.81
C GLN A 185 -0.88 16.48 12.32
N LYS A 186 -2.03 15.97 12.80
CA LYS A 186 -2.38 16.03 14.23
C LYS A 186 -1.77 14.88 15.04
N ILE A 187 -1.37 13.78 14.40
CA ILE A 187 -0.81 12.58 15.06
C ILE A 187 0.54 12.24 14.39
N PRO A 188 1.65 12.86 14.82
CA PRO A 188 2.97 12.66 14.21
C PRO A 188 3.49 11.22 14.26
N GLU A 189 3.02 10.42 15.20
CA GLU A 189 3.40 9.02 15.39
C GLU A 189 2.63 8.04 14.49
N LEU A 190 1.58 8.50 13.80
CA LEU A 190 0.82 7.69 12.86
C LEU A 190 1.73 7.20 11.73
N ARG A 191 1.80 5.88 11.56
CA ARG A 191 2.47 5.23 10.43
C ARG A 191 1.42 4.57 9.56
N ILE A 192 1.66 4.59 8.25
CA ILE A 192 0.66 4.13 7.28
C ILE A 192 1.18 3.01 6.39
N THR A 193 0.25 2.16 5.98
CA THR A 193 0.33 1.36 4.77
C THR A 193 -0.16 2.23 3.62
N PHE A 194 0.73 2.52 2.67
CA PHE A 194 0.42 3.42 1.58
C PHE A 194 -0.14 2.66 0.38
N ASP A 195 -1.47 2.57 0.30
CA ASP A 195 -2.21 2.22 -0.91
C ASP A 195 -2.78 3.49 -1.54
N VAL A 196 -1.99 4.12 -2.37
CA VAL A 196 -2.36 5.38 -3.03
C VAL A 196 -3.43 5.18 -4.10
N SER A 197 -3.63 3.95 -4.57
CA SER A 197 -4.60 3.63 -5.62
C SER A 197 -6.02 4.03 -5.22
N HIS A 198 -6.35 3.88 -3.93
CA HIS A 198 -7.63 4.31 -3.39
C HIS A 198 -7.80 5.83 -3.41
N TRP A 199 -6.75 6.58 -3.10
CA TRP A 199 -6.82 8.04 -3.16
C TRP A 199 -6.97 8.56 -4.59
N CYS A 200 -6.30 7.92 -5.57
CA CYS A 200 -6.50 8.26 -6.98
C CYS A 200 -7.96 8.14 -7.38
N ASN A 201 -8.61 7.03 -7.01
CA ASN A 201 -10.01 6.81 -7.32
C ASN A 201 -10.96 7.75 -6.54
N VAL A 202 -10.72 7.99 -5.25
CA VAL A 202 -11.57 8.89 -4.44
C VAL A 202 -11.43 10.35 -4.86
N SER A 203 -10.25 10.76 -5.33
CA SER A 203 -9.98 12.12 -5.79
C SER A 203 -10.24 12.32 -7.29
N GLU A 204 -10.54 11.26 -8.04
CA GLU A 204 -10.71 11.25 -9.50
C GLU A 204 -9.51 11.88 -10.24
N THR A 205 -8.30 11.71 -9.69
CA THR A 205 -7.05 12.28 -10.24
C THR A 205 -5.86 11.35 -9.92
N LEU A 206 -4.68 11.66 -10.50
CA LEU A 206 -3.40 11.10 -10.06
C LEU A 206 -2.74 12.00 -8.98
N LEU A 207 -3.53 12.71 -8.18
CA LEU A 207 -3.12 13.52 -7.02
C LEU A 207 -2.06 14.61 -7.31
N GLN A 208 -1.93 15.04 -8.56
CA GLN A 208 -0.99 16.07 -8.98
C GLN A 208 -1.30 17.45 -8.35
N ASP A 209 -2.50 17.62 -7.87
CA ASP A 209 -3.03 18.79 -7.16
C ASP A 209 -2.88 18.74 -5.63
N GLN A 210 -2.32 17.62 -5.10
CA GLN A 210 -2.16 17.40 -3.65
C GLN A 210 -0.71 17.08 -3.23
N PRO A 211 0.31 17.84 -3.70
CA PRO A 211 1.72 17.50 -3.47
C PRO A 211 2.13 17.51 -1.99
N GLU A 212 1.55 18.40 -1.18
CA GLU A 212 1.84 18.46 0.25
C GLU A 212 1.33 17.22 1.01
N THR A 213 0.16 16.73 0.64
CA THR A 213 -0.42 15.51 1.23
C THR A 213 0.43 14.29 0.87
N LEU A 214 0.84 14.19 -0.40
CA LEU A 214 1.72 13.13 -0.86
C LEU A 214 3.09 13.17 -0.16
N ALA A 215 3.69 14.35 0.00
CA ALA A 215 4.96 14.48 0.72
C ALA A 215 4.85 13.99 2.17
N LEU A 216 3.76 14.35 2.86
CA LEU A 216 3.50 13.88 4.22
C LEU A 216 3.24 12.37 4.26
N ALA A 217 2.49 11.82 3.31
CA ALA A 217 2.25 10.39 3.22
C ALA A 217 3.54 9.60 2.96
N VAL A 218 4.41 10.08 2.07
CA VAL A 218 5.76 9.51 1.84
C VAL A 218 6.59 9.49 3.13
N GLU A 219 6.50 10.53 3.96
CA GLU A 219 7.18 10.57 5.26
C GLU A 219 6.64 9.52 6.25
N ARG A 220 5.33 9.24 6.20
CA ARG A 220 4.64 8.35 7.14
C ARG A 220 4.56 6.89 6.70
N ALA A 221 4.81 6.60 5.41
CA ALA A 221 4.67 5.26 4.85
C ALA A 221 5.81 4.34 5.28
N ASP A 222 5.48 3.21 5.91
CA ASP A 222 6.44 2.15 6.27
C ASP A 222 6.12 0.81 5.62
N HIS A 223 4.98 0.72 4.97
CA HIS A 223 4.54 -0.39 4.13
C HIS A 223 3.85 0.15 2.88
N ILE A 224 3.93 -0.56 1.77
CA ILE A 224 3.31 -0.18 0.49
C ILE A 224 2.42 -1.32 0.02
N HIS A 225 1.17 -1.02 -0.33
CA HIS A 225 0.37 -1.86 -1.18
C HIS A 225 0.58 -1.43 -2.64
N ALA A 226 1.31 -2.25 -3.38
CA ALA A 226 1.75 -1.94 -4.74
C ALA A 226 0.71 -2.36 -5.77
N ARG A 227 -0.40 -1.63 -5.79
CA ARG A 227 -1.44 -1.68 -6.81
C ARG A 227 -1.47 -0.36 -7.58
N ILE A 228 -1.68 -0.42 -8.88
CA ILE A 228 -1.82 0.76 -9.71
C ILE A 228 -3.28 1.12 -9.84
N GLY A 229 -3.67 2.27 -9.30
CA GLY A 229 -4.99 2.87 -9.46
C GLY A 229 -5.02 3.93 -10.54
N HIS A 230 -6.21 4.40 -10.86
CA HIS A 230 -6.47 5.50 -11.77
C HIS A 230 -7.68 6.31 -11.29
N ALA A 231 -8.00 7.42 -11.99
CA ALA A 231 -9.08 8.32 -11.59
C ALA A 231 -10.43 7.60 -11.41
N GLU A 232 -10.74 6.63 -12.26
CA GLU A 232 -12.03 5.96 -12.28
C GLU A 232 -12.05 4.61 -11.56
N GLY A 233 -10.92 4.19 -10.97
CA GLY A 233 -10.86 2.91 -10.26
C GLY A 233 -9.59 2.68 -9.47
N PRO A 234 -9.66 1.85 -8.41
CA PRO A 234 -8.50 1.57 -7.57
C PRO A 234 -7.51 0.58 -8.21
N GLN A 235 -7.86 -0.01 -9.37
CA GLN A 235 -7.00 -0.97 -10.04
C GLN A 235 -7.15 -0.92 -11.55
N VAL A 236 -6.02 -0.79 -12.25
CA VAL A 236 -5.94 -1.00 -13.70
C VAL A 236 -6.03 -2.50 -14.03
N ASN A 237 -6.48 -2.83 -15.23
CA ASN A 237 -6.58 -4.24 -15.67
C ASN A 237 -5.22 -4.91 -15.84
N ASP A 238 -4.23 -4.20 -16.42
CA ASP A 238 -2.87 -4.68 -16.59
C ASP A 238 -1.89 -3.50 -16.62
N PRO A 239 -0.97 -3.36 -15.64
CA PRO A 239 -0.04 -2.23 -15.57
C PRO A 239 1.01 -2.23 -16.72
N ARG A 240 1.06 -3.28 -17.54
CA ARG A 240 1.94 -3.36 -18.71
C ARG A 240 1.33 -2.72 -19.96
N ALA A 241 0.02 -2.47 -19.92
CA ALA A 241 -0.70 -1.90 -21.04
C ALA A 241 -0.35 -0.41 -21.19
N PRO A 242 -0.07 0.08 -22.42
CA PRO A 242 0.45 1.43 -22.64
C PRO A 242 -0.51 2.54 -22.22
N GLU A 243 -1.80 2.30 -22.20
CA GLU A 243 -2.79 3.26 -21.72
C GLU A 243 -2.64 3.62 -20.23
N TRP A 244 -1.94 2.80 -19.44
CA TRP A 244 -1.70 3.01 -18.02
C TRP A 244 -0.33 3.57 -17.68
N GLU A 245 0.49 3.92 -18.70
CA GLU A 245 1.87 4.38 -18.49
C GLU A 245 1.97 5.56 -17.52
N GLU A 246 1.06 6.55 -17.63
CA GLU A 246 1.05 7.71 -16.74
C GLU A 246 0.72 7.32 -15.29
N ALA A 247 -0.27 6.43 -15.09
CA ALA A 247 -0.63 5.94 -13.78
C ALA A 247 0.53 5.14 -13.14
N VAL A 248 1.15 4.23 -13.90
CA VAL A 248 2.31 3.46 -13.44
C VAL A 248 3.47 4.38 -13.07
N LYS A 249 3.77 5.38 -13.90
CA LYS A 249 4.84 6.36 -13.62
C LYS A 249 4.59 7.16 -12.35
N ALA A 250 3.35 7.60 -12.12
CA ALA A 250 2.98 8.33 -10.91
C ALA A 250 3.19 7.47 -9.66
N HIS A 251 2.67 6.24 -9.65
CA HIS A 251 2.83 5.31 -8.52
C HIS A 251 4.30 4.98 -8.25
N LEU A 252 5.07 4.65 -9.28
CA LEU A 252 6.50 4.39 -9.13
C LEU A 252 7.23 5.61 -8.55
N GLY A 253 6.89 6.83 -8.94
CA GLY A 253 7.49 8.05 -8.40
C GLY A 253 7.26 8.23 -6.90
N TRP A 254 6.08 7.93 -6.40
CA TRP A 254 5.79 7.96 -4.96
C TRP A 254 6.51 6.86 -4.20
N TRP A 255 6.55 5.65 -4.75
CA TRP A 255 7.28 4.52 -4.14
C TRP A 255 8.79 4.75 -4.14
N ASP A 256 9.36 5.34 -5.20
CA ASP A 256 10.77 5.75 -5.27
C ASP A 256 11.14 6.68 -4.11
N ALA A 257 10.27 7.65 -3.80
CA ALA A 257 10.50 8.59 -2.71
C ALA A 257 10.48 7.89 -1.33
N ILE A 258 9.55 6.95 -1.11
CA ILE A 258 9.50 6.14 0.12
C ILE A 258 10.76 5.28 0.24
N VAL A 259 11.15 4.59 -0.83
CA VAL A 259 12.36 3.75 -0.86
C VAL A 259 13.61 4.57 -0.59
N ALA A 260 13.75 5.75 -1.22
CA ALA A 260 14.90 6.63 -1.01
C ALA A 260 15.01 7.06 0.48
N ARG A 261 13.87 7.39 1.11
CA ARG A 261 13.82 7.71 2.54
C ARG A 261 14.27 6.51 3.39
N LYS A 262 13.76 5.32 3.12
CA LYS A 262 14.08 4.10 3.86
C LYS A 262 15.55 3.68 3.67
N LYS A 263 16.07 3.77 2.44
CA LYS A 263 17.50 3.53 2.15
C LYS A 263 18.39 4.51 2.93
N LYS A 264 18.04 5.80 2.95
CA LYS A 264 18.79 6.82 3.72
C LYS A 264 18.78 6.53 5.22
N ALA A 265 17.69 6.04 5.76
CA ALA A 265 17.56 5.70 7.18
C ALA A 265 18.19 4.34 7.53
N GLY A 266 18.53 3.48 6.56
CA GLY A 266 18.98 2.11 6.80
C GLY A 266 17.89 1.23 7.42
N GLU A 267 16.65 1.44 7.03
CA GLU A 267 15.48 0.77 7.60
C GLU A 267 14.88 -0.26 6.65
N ARG A 268 14.13 -1.21 7.20
CA ARG A 268 13.36 -2.17 6.40
C ARG A 268 12.16 -1.47 5.74
N LEU A 269 11.88 -1.86 4.51
CA LEU A 269 10.63 -1.57 3.79
C LEU A 269 9.97 -2.87 3.38
N THR A 270 8.68 -2.98 3.62
CA THR A 270 7.84 -4.06 3.13
C THR A 270 6.93 -3.56 2.02
N ILE A 271 6.76 -4.36 0.96
CA ILE A 271 5.86 -4.06 -0.16
C ILE A 271 5.02 -5.30 -0.45
N LEU A 272 3.71 -5.14 -0.48
CA LEU A 272 2.76 -6.15 -0.93
C LEU A 272 2.40 -5.87 -2.40
N THR A 273 2.50 -6.86 -3.28
CA THR A 273 1.85 -6.77 -4.59
C THR A 273 0.40 -7.19 -4.44
N GLU A 274 -0.54 -6.28 -4.76
CA GLU A 274 -1.93 -6.44 -4.36
C GLU A 274 -2.94 -6.23 -5.50
N PHE A 275 -2.64 -6.70 -6.69
CA PHE A 275 -3.69 -6.78 -7.69
C PHE A 275 -4.70 -7.85 -7.28
N GLY A 276 -5.95 -7.42 -7.08
CA GLY A 276 -7.06 -8.25 -6.61
C GLY A 276 -7.84 -8.91 -7.75
N PRO A 277 -8.71 -9.88 -7.39
CA PRO A 277 -9.62 -10.53 -8.32
C PRO A 277 -10.79 -9.59 -8.73
N ALA A 278 -11.75 -10.11 -9.49
CA ALA A 278 -13.02 -9.41 -9.68
C ALA A 278 -13.69 -9.16 -8.30
N ASP A 279 -14.24 -8.02 -8.03
CA ASP A 279 -14.61 -6.89 -8.90
C ASP A 279 -13.52 -5.79 -9.05
N TYR A 280 -12.33 -5.96 -8.46
CA TYR A 280 -11.20 -5.06 -8.72
C TYR A 280 -10.59 -5.31 -10.11
N MET A 281 -10.39 -6.59 -10.48
CA MET A 281 -10.05 -6.95 -11.85
C MET A 281 -11.29 -6.80 -12.73
N PRO A 282 -11.25 -5.91 -13.76
CA PRO A 282 -12.34 -5.83 -14.72
C PRO A 282 -12.61 -7.16 -15.41
N THR A 283 -13.86 -7.43 -15.71
CA THR A 283 -14.31 -8.69 -16.34
C THR A 283 -15.12 -8.44 -17.58
N MET A 284 -15.15 -9.43 -18.47
CA MET A 284 -16.08 -9.44 -19.60
C MET A 284 -17.53 -9.48 -19.11
N PRO A 285 -18.43 -8.69 -19.73
CA PRO A 285 -19.86 -8.79 -19.43
C PRO A 285 -20.37 -10.23 -19.60
N TYR A 286 -21.40 -10.57 -18.83
CA TYR A 286 -22.10 -11.86 -18.81
C TYR A 286 -21.25 -13.06 -18.39
N THR A 287 -20.07 -13.27 -18.97
CA THR A 287 -19.20 -14.42 -18.66
C THR A 287 -18.41 -14.23 -17.37
N ARG A 288 -18.22 -12.99 -16.93
CA ARG A 288 -17.37 -12.64 -15.77
C ARG A 288 -15.91 -13.10 -15.92
N GLN A 289 -15.48 -13.41 -17.14
CA GLN A 289 -14.08 -13.76 -17.40
C GLN A 289 -13.18 -12.56 -17.10
N PRO A 290 -12.14 -12.70 -16.24
CA PRO A 290 -11.17 -11.64 -15.97
C PRO A 290 -10.47 -11.20 -17.25
N LEU A 291 -10.21 -9.89 -17.38
CA LEU A 291 -9.50 -9.33 -18.54
C LEU A 291 -8.00 -9.64 -18.52
N SER A 292 -7.45 -9.96 -17.36
CA SER A 292 -6.01 -10.25 -17.23
C SER A 292 -5.73 -11.29 -16.14
N ASP A 293 -4.54 -11.87 -16.18
CA ASP A 293 -4.06 -12.82 -15.19
C ASP A 293 -3.58 -12.09 -13.92
N GLN A 294 -4.39 -12.12 -12.87
CA GLN A 294 -4.09 -11.51 -11.57
C GLN A 294 -2.74 -11.95 -11.00
N TRP A 295 -2.48 -13.26 -10.99
CA TRP A 295 -1.23 -13.79 -10.44
C TRP A 295 -0.02 -13.36 -11.25
N GLY A 296 -0.10 -13.47 -12.57
CA GLY A 296 0.96 -13.04 -13.49
C GLY A 296 1.29 -11.55 -13.35
N ILE A 297 0.28 -10.70 -13.12
CA ILE A 297 0.49 -9.27 -12.84
C ILE A 297 1.22 -9.08 -11.50
N ASN A 298 0.79 -9.74 -10.43
CA ASN A 298 1.44 -9.62 -9.13
C ASN A 298 2.91 -10.07 -9.18
N VAL A 299 3.21 -11.17 -9.87
CA VAL A 299 4.60 -11.63 -10.07
C VAL A 299 5.40 -10.66 -10.94
N TYR A 300 4.78 -10.08 -11.98
CA TYR A 300 5.42 -9.03 -12.78
C TYR A 300 5.79 -7.82 -11.91
N MET A 301 4.87 -7.33 -11.11
CA MET A 301 5.10 -6.20 -10.20
C MET A 301 6.19 -6.52 -9.16
N MET A 302 6.18 -7.70 -8.57
CA MET A 302 7.22 -8.15 -7.64
C MET A 302 8.61 -8.11 -8.30
N ASN A 303 8.74 -8.65 -9.51
CA ASN A 303 10.01 -8.65 -10.24
C ASN A 303 10.46 -7.23 -10.63
N LEU A 304 9.52 -6.37 -11.06
CA LEU A 304 9.77 -4.96 -11.37
C LEU A 304 10.33 -4.22 -10.14
N LEU A 305 9.66 -4.36 -8.99
CA LEU A 305 10.03 -3.67 -7.76
C LEU A 305 11.34 -4.21 -7.18
N ARG A 306 11.56 -5.53 -7.23
CA ARG A 306 12.83 -6.14 -6.83
C ARG A 306 14.00 -5.62 -7.67
N LYS A 307 13.86 -5.62 -9.00
CA LYS A 307 14.88 -5.08 -9.89
C LYS A 307 15.16 -3.59 -9.68
N ARG A 308 14.13 -2.81 -9.31
CA ARG A 308 14.22 -1.36 -9.14
C ARG A 308 14.84 -0.97 -7.80
N TYR A 309 14.59 -1.73 -6.74
CA TYR A 309 14.84 -1.29 -5.36
C TYR A 309 15.84 -2.13 -4.57
N ALA A 310 16.07 -3.39 -4.94
CA ALA A 310 17.05 -4.25 -4.27
C ALA A 310 18.51 -3.90 -4.62
#